data_6a96e7054b485d90c4fcad0188041d93
#
_entry.id   6a96e7054b485d90c4fcad0188041d93
#
_cell.length_a   1.000
_cell.length_b   1.000
_cell.length_c   1.000
_cell.angle_alpha   90.00
_cell.angle_beta   90.00
_cell.angle_gamma   90.00
#
_symmetry.space_group_name_H-M   'P 1'
#
loop_
_entity.id
_entity.type
_entity.pdbx_description
1 polymer ?
#
loop_
_entity_poly.entity_id
_entity_poly.type
_entity_poly.pdbx_seq_one_letter_code
_entity_poly.pdbx_strand_id
1 'polypeptide(L)'
;MDVVKDFQRFAREDVYRFPIAKDVTGVNVMKAALVRLDDYERKNPRQFTDIINYSRATAYERLRDYNQALASYRKVAAMEGPLRAESLKNIETLEAFKAVLDQPIPTEDPFVYMKALDDRVDSWNELVKKHQGTRFEYLARVEEEKIDRAKVAFIEINRFRLTDGNHITILAFSQLVTKHRQSKNYYRYVLDFGDFYVRLAKDYVAENDPEGLAFDMKVFEQLAKSALGLYTEVASVDGIVEKIEAQGKIEALRGLNDKVRRLNR
;
A
#
# COMPACT_ATOMS: atom_id res chain seq x y z
N MET A 1 -7.27 3.86 -30.91
CA MET A 1 -6.86 2.45 -30.72
C MET A 1 -5.69 2.30 -29.75
N ASP A 2 -4.69 3.19 -29.79
CA ASP A 2 -3.50 3.06 -28.93
C ASP A 2 -3.79 3.21 -27.43
N VAL A 3 -4.73 4.09 -27.07
CA VAL A 3 -5.16 4.25 -25.67
C VAL A 3 -5.73 2.96 -25.09
N VAL A 4 -6.54 2.21 -25.86
CA VAL A 4 -7.13 0.94 -25.42
C VAL A 4 -6.03 -0.13 -25.25
N LYS A 5 -5.06 -0.17 -26.18
CA LYS A 5 -3.91 -1.07 -26.07
C LYS A 5 -3.04 -0.75 -24.87
N ASP A 6 -2.80 0.54 -24.59
CA ASP A 6 -2.08 0.98 -23.40
C ASP A 6 -2.79 0.58 -22.12
N PHE A 7 -4.12 0.75 -22.04
CA PHE A 7 -4.91 0.25 -20.93
C PHE A 7 -4.78 -1.24 -20.72
N GLN A 8 -4.93 -2.03 -21.79
CA GLN A 8 -4.82 -3.47 -21.72
C GLN A 8 -3.41 -3.92 -21.27
N ARG A 9 -2.38 -3.22 -21.74
CA ARG A 9 -1.00 -3.47 -21.34
C ARG A 9 -0.79 -3.14 -19.87
N PHE A 10 -1.16 -1.94 -19.42
CA PHE A 10 -1.03 -1.53 -18.01
C PHE A 10 -1.90 -2.38 -17.08
N ALA A 11 -3.11 -2.76 -17.51
CA ALA A 11 -3.97 -3.64 -16.76
C ALA A 11 -3.38 -5.05 -16.59
N ARG A 12 -2.67 -5.56 -17.60
CA ARG A 12 -2.11 -6.92 -17.62
C ARG A 12 -0.78 -7.01 -16.89
N GLU A 13 0.08 -6.01 -17.06
CA GLU A 13 1.46 -6.08 -16.64
C GLU A 13 1.69 -5.41 -15.28
N ASP A 14 0.74 -4.57 -14.80
CA ASP A 14 0.91 -3.70 -13.63
C ASP A 14 2.29 -3.01 -13.57
N VAL A 15 2.79 -2.63 -14.76
CA VAL A 15 4.16 -2.27 -14.95
C VAL A 15 4.40 -0.83 -14.56
N TYR A 16 5.24 -0.67 -13.58
CA TYR A 16 6.03 0.51 -13.35
C TYR A 16 6.96 0.75 -14.53
N ARG A 17 6.50 1.47 -15.54
CA ARG A 17 7.43 1.98 -16.54
C ARG A 17 7.58 3.46 -16.33
N PHE A 18 8.76 3.86 -15.87
CA PHE A 18 9.17 5.25 -15.69
C PHE A 18 8.21 6.01 -14.76
N PRO A 19 8.27 5.78 -13.44
CA PRO A 19 7.54 6.63 -12.53
C PRO A 19 8.02 8.06 -12.79
N ILE A 20 7.13 8.90 -13.28
CA ILE A 20 7.27 10.32 -13.04
C ILE A 20 7.40 10.41 -11.53
N ALA A 21 8.37 11.14 -11.02
CA ALA A 21 8.82 11.14 -9.61
C ALA A 21 7.71 11.27 -8.53
N LYS A 22 6.45 11.42 -8.91
CA LYS A 22 5.27 11.52 -8.05
C LYS A 22 4.16 10.52 -8.40
N ASP A 23 4.29 9.71 -9.43
CA ASP A 23 3.27 8.74 -9.85
C ASP A 23 3.75 7.30 -9.73
N VAL A 24 4.09 6.94 -8.51
CA VAL A 24 4.55 5.60 -8.16
C VAL A 24 3.48 4.52 -8.39
N THR A 25 2.22 4.92 -8.58
CA THR A 25 1.07 4.01 -8.65
C THR A 25 0.47 3.85 -10.06
N GLY A 26 0.95 4.60 -11.04
CA GLY A 26 0.32 4.67 -12.37
C GLY A 26 -1.04 5.41 -12.38
N VAL A 27 -1.41 6.05 -11.28
CA VAL A 27 -2.70 6.78 -11.13
C VAL A 27 -2.86 7.87 -12.19
N ASN A 28 -1.79 8.65 -12.46
CA ASN A 28 -1.87 9.73 -13.44
C ASN A 28 -2.02 9.21 -14.86
N VAL A 29 -1.43 8.06 -15.17
CA VAL A 29 -1.59 7.40 -16.47
C VAL A 29 -3.05 6.99 -16.68
N MET A 30 -3.70 6.38 -15.67
CA MET A 30 -5.10 5.99 -15.73
C MET A 30 -6.04 7.21 -15.83
N LYS A 31 -5.76 8.27 -15.06
CA LYS A 31 -6.52 9.54 -15.16
C LYS A 31 -6.39 10.20 -16.54
N ALA A 32 -5.16 10.28 -17.07
CA ALA A 32 -4.93 10.84 -18.41
C ALA A 32 -5.62 10.03 -19.51
N ALA A 33 -5.66 8.72 -19.36
CA ALA A 33 -6.33 7.86 -20.31
C ALA A 33 -7.86 8.00 -20.25
N LEU A 34 -8.46 8.20 -19.05
CA LEU A 34 -9.88 8.55 -18.94
C LEU A 34 -10.22 9.85 -19.71
N VAL A 35 -9.39 10.90 -19.54
CA VAL A 35 -9.56 12.16 -20.29
C VAL A 35 -9.51 11.94 -21.81
N ARG A 36 -8.58 11.10 -22.30
CA ARG A 36 -8.49 10.76 -23.72
C ARG A 36 -9.71 10.00 -24.23
N LEU A 37 -10.27 9.11 -23.43
CA LEU A 37 -11.50 8.39 -23.78
C LEU A 37 -12.70 9.35 -23.88
N ASP A 38 -12.80 10.31 -22.96
CA ASP A 38 -13.84 11.34 -22.98
C ASP A 38 -13.72 12.26 -24.19
N ASP A 39 -12.50 12.68 -24.53
CA ASP A 39 -12.23 13.48 -25.72
C ASP A 39 -12.56 12.74 -27.01
N TYR A 40 -12.24 11.43 -27.07
CA TYR A 40 -12.56 10.61 -28.25
C TYR A 40 -14.08 10.46 -28.41
N GLU A 41 -14.81 10.13 -27.35
CA GLU A 41 -16.27 9.97 -27.39
C GLU A 41 -16.96 11.27 -27.80
N ARG A 42 -16.50 12.42 -27.30
CA ARG A 42 -17.03 13.73 -27.68
C ARG A 42 -16.85 14.04 -29.17
N LYS A 43 -15.70 13.66 -29.74
CA LYS A 43 -15.39 13.87 -31.17
C LYS A 43 -16.05 12.84 -32.08
N ASN A 44 -16.31 11.63 -31.57
CA ASN A 44 -16.84 10.51 -32.33
C ASN A 44 -18.02 9.87 -31.58
N PRO A 45 -19.15 10.59 -31.45
CA PRO A 45 -20.28 10.10 -30.66
C PRO A 45 -20.83 8.80 -31.25
N ARG A 46 -21.13 7.86 -30.33
CA ARG A 46 -21.67 6.53 -30.63
C ARG A 46 -20.70 5.55 -31.31
N GLN A 47 -19.45 5.94 -31.57
CA GLN A 47 -18.44 4.99 -32.08
C GLN A 47 -17.75 4.27 -30.94
N PHE A 48 -17.65 2.95 -31.04
CA PHE A 48 -16.98 2.09 -30.07
C PHE A 48 -17.44 2.29 -28.59
N THR A 49 -18.72 2.61 -28.40
CA THR A 49 -19.27 2.95 -27.08
C THR A 49 -19.07 1.82 -26.05
N ASP A 50 -19.18 0.56 -26.47
CA ASP A 50 -18.92 -0.62 -25.65
C ASP A 50 -17.45 -0.70 -25.23
N ILE A 51 -16.52 -0.57 -26.17
CA ILE A 51 -15.07 -0.59 -25.93
C ILE A 51 -14.65 0.58 -25.02
N ILE A 52 -15.18 1.77 -25.26
CA ILE A 52 -14.89 2.96 -24.46
C ILE A 52 -15.35 2.77 -23.01
N ASN A 53 -16.59 2.35 -22.81
CA ASN A 53 -17.11 2.13 -21.45
C ASN A 53 -16.41 0.95 -20.76
N TYR A 54 -16.07 -0.12 -21.46
CA TYR A 54 -15.26 -1.22 -20.92
C TYR A 54 -13.87 -0.75 -20.49
N SER A 55 -13.20 0.07 -21.30
CA SER A 55 -11.89 0.64 -20.99
C SER A 55 -11.96 1.62 -19.82
N ARG A 56 -13.02 2.44 -19.72
CA ARG A 56 -13.27 3.28 -18.54
C ARG A 56 -13.42 2.44 -17.29
N ALA A 57 -14.22 1.37 -17.34
CA ALA A 57 -14.42 0.47 -16.22
C ALA A 57 -13.10 -0.11 -15.73
N THR A 58 -12.25 -0.60 -16.66
CA THR A 58 -10.91 -1.12 -16.31
C THR A 58 -10.00 -0.05 -15.70
N ALA A 59 -10.07 1.21 -16.19
CA ALA A 59 -9.31 2.30 -15.58
C ALA A 59 -9.78 2.62 -14.17
N TYR A 60 -11.08 2.68 -13.95
CA TYR A 60 -11.66 2.91 -12.63
C TYR A 60 -11.36 1.76 -11.65
N GLU A 61 -11.32 0.49 -12.11
CA GLU A 61 -10.81 -0.63 -11.31
C GLU A 61 -9.40 -0.35 -10.79
N ARG A 62 -8.49 0.08 -11.67
CA ARG A 62 -7.11 0.41 -11.31
C ARG A 62 -7.00 1.61 -10.39
N LEU A 63 -7.88 2.58 -10.54
CA LEU A 63 -8.03 3.71 -9.64
C LEU A 63 -8.73 3.34 -8.33
N ARG A 64 -9.29 2.11 -8.23
CA ARG A 64 -10.08 1.62 -7.09
C ARG A 64 -11.34 2.44 -6.84
N ASP A 65 -11.84 3.09 -7.87
CA ASP A 65 -13.18 3.69 -7.90
C ASP A 65 -14.17 2.64 -8.40
N TYR A 66 -14.51 1.70 -7.51
CA TYR A 66 -15.38 0.57 -7.86
C TYR A 66 -16.80 1.02 -8.20
N ASN A 67 -17.26 2.16 -7.70
CA ASN A 67 -18.57 2.70 -8.07
C ASN A 67 -18.60 3.11 -9.54
N GLN A 68 -17.60 3.86 -10.02
CA GLN A 68 -17.50 4.26 -11.42
C GLN A 68 -17.19 3.07 -12.35
N ALA A 69 -16.40 2.11 -11.87
CA ALA A 69 -16.14 0.87 -12.60
C ALA A 69 -17.43 0.08 -12.83
N LEU A 70 -18.21 -0.15 -11.77
CA LEU A 70 -19.52 -0.81 -11.85
C LEU A 70 -20.50 -0.07 -12.77
N ALA A 71 -20.58 1.26 -12.65
CA ALA A 71 -21.45 2.07 -13.52
C ALA A 71 -21.07 1.90 -14.99
N SER A 72 -19.77 1.86 -15.30
CA SER A 72 -19.26 1.71 -16.65
C SER A 72 -19.49 0.30 -17.19
N TYR A 73 -19.24 -0.76 -16.41
CA TYR A 73 -19.53 -2.14 -16.82
C TYR A 73 -21.03 -2.38 -17.03
N ARG A 74 -21.91 -1.82 -16.19
CA ARG A 74 -23.37 -1.94 -16.36
C ARG A 74 -23.82 -1.33 -17.67
N LYS A 75 -23.22 -0.22 -18.15
CA LYS A 75 -23.50 0.33 -19.48
C LYS A 75 -23.15 -0.67 -20.57
N VAL A 76 -21.99 -1.34 -20.48
CA VAL A 76 -21.58 -2.36 -21.46
C VAL A 76 -22.50 -3.59 -21.38
N ALA A 77 -22.83 -4.05 -20.18
CA ALA A 77 -23.71 -5.21 -19.98
C ALA A 77 -25.14 -4.99 -20.53
N ALA A 78 -25.58 -3.73 -20.63
CA ALA A 78 -26.86 -3.37 -21.23
C ALA A 78 -26.84 -3.35 -22.77
N MET A 79 -25.65 -3.43 -23.40
CA MET A 79 -25.48 -3.48 -24.85
C MET A 79 -25.34 -4.95 -25.29
N GLU A 80 -25.82 -5.24 -26.50
CA GLU A 80 -25.51 -6.51 -27.16
C GLU A 80 -24.12 -6.43 -27.78
N GLY A 81 -23.28 -7.43 -27.51
CA GLY A 81 -21.91 -7.44 -28.05
C GLY A 81 -20.98 -8.41 -27.32
N PRO A 82 -19.75 -8.56 -27.82
CA PRO A 82 -18.79 -9.52 -27.30
C PRO A 82 -18.32 -9.24 -25.89
N LEU A 83 -18.41 -7.99 -25.42
CA LEU A 83 -17.95 -7.57 -24.08
C LEU A 83 -19.02 -7.73 -22.99
N ARG A 84 -20.28 -8.08 -23.36
CA ARG A 84 -21.38 -8.19 -22.40
C ARG A 84 -21.14 -9.25 -21.34
N ALA A 85 -20.81 -10.48 -21.76
CA ALA A 85 -20.62 -11.59 -20.83
C ALA A 85 -19.48 -11.35 -19.83
N GLU A 86 -18.37 -10.81 -20.32
CA GLU A 86 -17.22 -10.46 -19.48
C GLU A 86 -17.56 -9.31 -18.54
N SER A 87 -18.34 -8.32 -18.99
CA SER A 87 -18.78 -7.22 -18.12
C SER A 87 -19.68 -7.68 -17.00
N LEU A 88 -20.58 -8.63 -17.23
CA LEU A 88 -21.41 -9.23 -16.18
C LEU A 88 -20.57 -9.95 -15.12
N LYS A 89 -19.58 -10.73 -15.55
CA LYS A 89 -18.64 -11.39 -14.64
C LYS A 89 -17.81 -10.40 -13.81
N ASN A 90 -17.38 -9.29 -14.43
CA ASN A 90 -16.63 -8.25 -13.74
C ASN A 90 -17.52 -7.51 -12.72
N ILE A 91 -18.80 -7.27 -13.05
CA ILE A 91 -19.79 -6.69 -12.13
C ILE A 91 -19.91 -7.57 -10.88
N GLU A 92 -20.14 -8.88 -11.03
CA GLU A 92 -20.25 -9.81 -9.91
C GLU A 92 -19.01 -9.73 -9.00
N THR A 93 -17.82 -9.71 -9.59
CA THR A 93 -16.56 -9.62 -8.84
C THR A 93 -16.44 -8.29 -8.08
N LEU A 94 -16.74 -7.18 -8.73
CA LEU A 94 -16.63 -5.85 -8.10
C LEU A 94 -17.72 -5.59 -7.05
N GLU A 95 -18.89 -6.19 -7.20
CA GLU A 95 -19.93 -6.18 -6.16
C GLU A 95 -19.47 -6.93 -4.90
N ALA A 96 -18.78 -8.07 -5.06
CA ALA A 96 -18.16 -8.78 -3.94
C ALA A 96 -17.07 -7.93 -3.27
N PHE A 97 -16.23 -7.25 -4.04
CA PHE A 97 -15.22 -6.31 -3.50
C PHE A 97 -15.88 -5.18 -2.72
N LYS A 98 -16.92 -4.59 -3.31
CA LYS A 98 -17.65 -3.51 -2.67
C LYS A 98 -18.32 -3.96 -1.38
N ALA A 99 -18.88 -5.16 -1.32
CA ALA A 99 -19.46 -5.70 -0.12
C ALA A 99 -18.47 -5.78 1.05
N VAL A 100 -17.21 -6.12 0.78
CA VAL A 100 -16.14 -6.09 1.80
C VAL A 100 -15.77 -4.66 2.19
N LEU A 101 -15.68 -3.74 1.22
CA LEU A 101 -15.34 -2.34 1.50
C LEU A 101 -16.42 -1.62 2.30
N ASP A 102 -17.69 -1.93 2.05
CA ASP A 102 -18.83 -1.29 2.71
C ASP A 102 -19.11 -1.87 4.11
N GLN A 103 -18.41 -2.93 4.54
CA GLN A 103 -18.52 -3.42 5.91
C GLN A 103 -18.18 -2.29 6.89
N PRO A 104 -18.98 -2.05 7.93
CA PRO A 104 -18.66 -1.04 8.92
C PRO A 104 -17.41 -1.43 9.71
N ILE A 105 -16.58 -0.44 10.01
CA ILE A 105 -15.46 -0.58 10.95
C ILE A 105 -15.78 0.30 12.16
N PRO A 106 -16.23 -0.29 13.29
CA PRO A 106 -16.46 0.45 14.52
C PRO A 106 -15.15 1.07 15.02
N THR A 107 -15.16 2.33 15.41
CA THR A 107 -13.94 3.08 15.84
C THR A 107 -13.93 3.40 17.33
N GLU A 108 -15.00 3.12 18.04
CA GLU A 108 -15.18 3.52 19.45
C GLU A 108 -14.38 2.64 20.41
N ASP A 109 -14.28 1.34 20.12
CA ASP A 109 -13.54 0.36 20.94
C ASP A 109 -12.33 -0.16 20.18
N PRO A 110 -11.10 -0.02 20.72
CA PRO A 110 -9.87 -0.50 20.09
C PRO A 110 -9.86 -2.01 19.78
N PHE A 111 -10.43 -2.85 20.63
CA PHE A 111 -10.48 -4.30 20.41
C PHE A 111 -11.47 -4.66 19.30
N VAL A 112 -12.64 -4.02 19.31
CA VAL A 112 -13.66 -4.19 18.27
C VAL A 112 -13.14 -3.67 16.93
N TYR A 113 -12.41 -2.54 16.93
CA TYR A 113 -11.76 -2.01 15.75
C TYR A 113 -10.74 -2.99 15.15
N MET A 114 -9.82 -3.52 15.99
CA MET A 114 -8.82 -4.49 15.52
C MET A 114 -9.46 -5.76 15.00
N LYS A 115 -10.46 -6.29 15.69
CA LYS A 115 -11.20 -7.47 15.22
C LYS A 115 -11.87 -7.21 13.86
N ALA A 116 -12.51 -6.06 13.68
CA ALA A 116 -13.13 -5.70 12.41
C ALA A 116 -12.10 -5.60 11.25
N LEU A 117 -10.87 -5.15 11.55
CA LEU A 117 -9.78 -5.17 10.57
C LEU A 117 -9.34 -6.60 10.26
N ASP A 118 -9.24 -7.49 11.25
CA ASP A 118 -8.90 -8.90 11.06
C ASP A 118 -9.95 -9.61 10.19
N ASP A 119 -11.23 -9.49 10.54
CA ASP A 119 -12.35 -10.06 9.79
C ASP A 119 -12.35 -9.56 8.31
N ARG A 120 -11.96 -8.30 8.10
CA ARG A 120 -11.84 -7.73 6.75
C ARG A 120 -10.63 -8.26 5.99
N VAL A 121 -9.48 -8.48 6.65
CA VAL A 121 -8.33 -9.15 6.04
C VAL A 121 -8.71 -10.54 5.59
N ASP A 122 -9.43 -11.30 6.42
CA ASP A 122 -9.87 -12.65 6.08
C ASP A 122 -10.80 -12.63 4.87
N SER A 123 -11.75 -11.69 4.80
CA SER A 123 -12.63 -11.51 3.65
C SER A 123 -11.83 -11.21 2.36
N TRP A 124 -10.80 -10.37 2.43
CA TRP A 124 -9.93 -10.10 1.28
C TRP A 124 -9.08 -11.32 0.89
N ASN A 125 -8.58 -12.09 1.87
CA ASN A 125 -7.84 -13.33 1.62
C ASN A 125 -8.70 -14.35 0.86
N GLU A 126 -9.98 -14.47 1.17
CA GLU A 126 -10.91 -15.32 0.43
C GLU A 126 -11.08 -14.86 -1.02
N LEU A 127 -11.21 -13.54 -1.23
CA LEU A 127 -11.29 -12.96 -2.59
C LEU A 127 -9.98 -13.14 -3.36
N VAL A 128 -8.82 -13.03 -2.72
CA VAL A 128 -7.51 -13.33 -3.33
C VAL A 128 -7.48 -14.78 -3.81
N LYS A 129 -7.89 -15.74 -2.98
CA LYS A 129 -7.94 -17.16 -3.34
C LYS A 129 -8.92 -17.42 -4.49
N LYS A 130 -10.13 -16.84 -4.40
CA LYS A 130 -11.19 -16.99 -5.43
C LYS A 130 -10.74 -16.49 -6.80
N HIS A 131 -9.94 -15.43 -6.83
CA HIS A 131 -9.53 -14.75 -8.07
C HIS A 131 -8.08 -15.01 -8.47
N GLN A 132 -7.45 -16.05 -7.90
CA GLN A 132 -6.05 -16.41 -8.17
C GLN A 132 -5.77 -16.54 -9.68
N GLY A 133 -4.66 -15.95 -10.14
CA GLY A 133 -4.25 -15.93 -11.54
C GLY A 133 -5.03 -14.94 -12.43
N THR A 134 -5.94 -14.16 -11.86
CA THR A 134 -6.66 -13.09 -12.59
C THR A 134 -6.15 -11.70 -12.19
N ARG A 135 -6.53 -10.67 -12.97
CA ARG A 135 -6.24 -9.27 -12.62
C ARG A 135 -6.88 -8.83 -11.28
N PHE A 136 -7.96 -9.49 -10.87
CA PHE A 136 -8.66 -9.20 -9.62
C PHE A 136 -7.90 -9.69 -8.38
N GLU A 137 -7.08 -10.73 -8.50
CA GLU A 137 -6.18 -11.15 -7.43
C GLU A 137 -5.30 -9.98 -6.97
N TYR A 138 -4.69 -9.29 -7.93
CA TYR A 138 -3.86 -8.13 -7.61
C TYR A 138 -4.63 -7.03 -6.89
N LEU A 139 -5.85 -6.70 -7.35
CA LEU A 139 -6.69 -5.68 -6.71
C LEU A 139 -7.07 -6.08 -5.27
N ALA A 140 -7.44 -7.34 -5.06
CA ALA A 140 -7.77 -7.86 -3.73
C ALA A 140 -6.56 -7.80 -2.79
N ARG A 141 -5.35 -8.18 -3.27
CA ARG A 141 -4.11 -8.07 -2.48
C ARG A 141 -3.79 -6.63 -2.10
N VAL A 142 -4.02 -5.66 -2.99
CA VAL A 142 -3.81 -4.24 -2.69
C VAL A 142 -4.78 -3.74 -1.61
N GLU A 143 -6.03 -4.20 -1.62
CA GLU A 143 -6.97 -3.82 -0.56
C GLU A 143 -6.63 -4.51 0.78
N GLU A 144 -6.25 -5.79 0.77
CA GLU A 144 -5.71 -6.50 1.94
C GLU A 144 -4.51 -5.77 2.55
N GLU A 145 -3.54 -5.40 1.72
CA GLU A 145 -2.32 -4.67 2.11
C GLU A 145 -2.65 -3.35 2.82
N LYS A 146 -3.66 -2.61 2.36
CA LYS A 146 -4.10 -1.38 3.04
C LYS A 146 -4.60 -1.65 4.46
N ILE A 147 -5.33 -2.75 4.66
CA ILE A 147 -5.84 -3.10 5.99
C ILE A 147 -4.69 -3.51 6.89
N ASP A 148 -3.75 -4.34 6.42
CA ASP A 148 -2.56 -4.70 7.20
C ASP A 148 -1.74 -3.46 7.59
N ARG A 149 -1.58 -2.49 6.69
CA ARG A 149 -0.94 -1.22 7.01
C ARG A 149 -1.72 -0.41 8.05
N ALA A 150 -3.05 -0.36 7.94
CA ALA A 150 -3.89 0.32 8.93
C ALA A 150 -3.77 -0.33 10.32
N LYS A 151 -3.68 -1.66 10.39
CA LYS A 151 -3.43 -2.40 11.64
C LYS A 151 -2.10 -1.99 12.28
N VAL A 152 -1.02 -1.96 11.50
CA VAL A 152 0.29 -1.53 12.01
C VAL A 152 0.24 -0.10 12.54
N ALA A 153 -0.36 0.83 11.79
CA ALA A 153 -0.51 2.22 12.22
C ALA A 153 -1.33 2.36 13.51
N PHE A 154 -2.40 1.59 13.63
CA PHE A 154 -3.21 1.58 14.85
C PHE A 154 -2.46 1.05 16.07
N ILE A 155 -1.74 -0.08 15.91
CA ILE A 155 -0.92 -0.66 16.98
C ILE A 155 0.16 0.33 17.41
N GLU A 156 0.85 0.95 16.45
CA GLU A 156 1.91 1.92 16.72
C GLU A 156 1.40 3.14 17.51
N ILE A 157 0.27 3.72 17.11
CA ILE A 157 -0.34 4.86 17.81
C ILE A 157 -0.73 4.49 19.24
N ASN A 158 -1.22 3.28 19.44
CA ASN A 158 -1.71 2.81 20.73
C ASN A 158 -0.66 2.07 21.58
N ARG A 159 0.61 1.97 21.12
CA ARG A 159 1.65 1.15 21.75
C ARG A 159 1.86 1.44 23.24
N PHE A 160 1.73 2.67 23.67
CA PHE A 160 1.88 3.05 25.07
C PHE A 160 0.72 2.62 25.98
N ARG A 161 -0.40 2.16 25.40
CA ARG A 161 -1.56 1.61 26.11
C ARG A 161 -1.56 0.10 26.18
N LEU A 162 -0.64 -0.55 25.47
CA LEU A 162 -0.53 -2.00 25.34
C LEU A 162 0.61 -2.50 26.25
N THR A 163 0.38 -3.61 26.95
CA THR A 163 1.47 -4.35 27.57
C THR A 163 2.43 -4.81 26.48
N ASP A 164 3.73 -4.55 26.63
CA ASP A 164 4.75 -4.82 25.62
C ASP A 164 4.47 -4.21 24.23
N GLY A 165 3.81 -3.04 24.20
CA GLY A 165 3.35 -2.42 22.97
C GLY A 165 4.45 -2.15 21.94
N ASN A 166 5.68 -1.84 22.38
CA ASN A 166 6.83 -1.70 21.48
C ASN A 166 7.16 -3.04 20.78
N HIS A 167 7.14 -4.16 21.51
CA HIS A 167 7.39 -5.49 20.95
C HIS A 167 6.28 -5.90 19.99
N ILE A 168 5.01 -5.66 20.36
CA ILE A 168 3.85 -5.92 19.50
C ILE A 168 3.94 -5.12 18.20
N THR A 169 4.38 -3.86 18.26
CA THR A 169 4.57 -3.01 17.08
C THR A 169 5.70 -3.53 16.19
N ILE A 170 6.82 -3.98 16.75
CA ILE A 170 7.91 -4.63 16.00
C ILE A 170 7.40 -5.85 15.25
N LEU A 171 6.63 -6.72 15.93
CA LEU A 171 6.04 -7.90 15.30
C LEU A 171 5.08 -7.53 14.16
N ALA A 172 4.25 -6.52 14.36
CA ALA A 172 3.31 -6.05 13.35
C ALA A 172 4.02 -5.50 12.09
N PHE A 173 5.09 -4.70 12.25
CA PHE A 173 5.92 -4.26 11.13
C PHE A 173 6.62 -5.44 10.43
N SER A 174 7.19 -6.37 11.20
CA SER A 174 7.84 -7.55 10.65
C SER A 174 6.88 -8.40 9.82
N GLN A 175 5.66 -8.60 10.29
CA GLN A 175 4.60 -9.30 9.55
C GLN A 175 4.22 -8.57 8.27
N LEU A 176 4.03 -7.23 8.33
CA LEU A 176 3.71 -6.41 7.16
C LEU A 176 4.79 -6.55 6.07
N VAL A 177 6.05 -6.36 6.44
CA VAL A 177 7.20 -6.47 5.52
C VAL A 177 7.30 -7.88 4.92
N THR A 178 7.16 -8.92 5.76
CA THR A 178 7.28 -10.31 5.30
C THR A 178 6.14 -10.70 4.35
N LYS A 179 4.90 -10.37 4.71
CA LYS A 179 3.69 -10.72 3.96
C LYS A 179 3.65 -10.01 2.60
N HIS A 180 4.05 -8.73 2.56
CA HIS A 180 3.96 -7.89 1.37
C HIS A 180 5.28 -7.69 0.64
N ARG A 181 6.19 -8.68 0.71
CA ARG A 181 7.53 -8.60 0.09
C ARG A 181 7.51 -8.35 -1.42
N GLN A 182 6.45 -8.77 -2.11
CA GLN A 182 6.28 -8.56 -3.55
C GLN A 182 5.47 -7.29 -3.89
N SER A 183 5.07 -6.53 -2.88
CA SER A 183 4.34 -5.28 -3.09
C SER A 183 5.25 -4.18 -3.62
N LYS A 184 4.65 -3.28 -4.39
CA LYS A 184 5.28 -2.01 -4.80
C LYS A 184 5.69 -1.16 -3.61
N ASN A 185 4.97 -1.27 -2.50
CA ASN A 185 5.20 -0.50 -1.29
C ASN A 185 6.21 -1.17 -0.35
N TYR A 186 6.79 -2.32 -0.74
CA TYR A 186 7.70 -3.08 0.11
C TYR A 186 8.80 -2.22 0.72
N TYR A 187 9.55 -1.49 -0.12
CA TYR A 187 10.65 -0.66 0.37
C TYR A 187 10.19 0.53 1.23
N ARG A 188 8.98 1.03 0.99
CA ARG A 188 8.35 2.00 1.90
C ARG A 188 8.09 1.40 3.28
N TYR A 189 7.58 0.18 3.36
CA TYR A 189 7.36 -0.51 4.63
C TYR A 189 8.65 -0.83 5.37
N VAL A 190 9.71 -1.18 4.63
CA VAL A 190 11.05 -1.39 5.23
C VAL A 190 11.58 -0.08 5.81
N LEU A 191 11.41 1.06 5.13
CA LEU A 191 11.77 2.38 5.67
C LEU A 191 10.94 2.75 6.90
N ASP A 192 9.62 2.58 6.84
CA ASP A 192 8.72 2.89 7.96
C ASP A 192 9.09 2.06 9.20
N PHE A 193 9.48 0.79 8.99
CA PHE A 193 9.97 -0.08 10.06
C PHE A 193 11.31 0.40 10.64
N GLY A 194 12.25 0.84 9.79
CA GLY A 194 13.49 1.49 10.22
C GLY A 194 13.22 2.75 11.03
N ASP A 195 12.28 3.58 10.60
CA ASP A 195 11.85 4.78 11.32
C ASP A 195 11.29 4.45 12.70
N PHE A 196 10.55 3.34 12.82
CA PHE A 196 10.06 2.89 14.11
C PHE A 196 11.20 2.53 15.06
N TYR A 197 12.24 1.81 14.61
CA TYR A 197 13.41 1.55 15.44
C TYR A 197 14.16 2.82 15.85
N VAL A 198 14.24 3.83 14.97
CA VAL A 198 14.83 5.13 15.34
C VAL A 198 13.98 5.83 16.39
N ARG A 199 12.63 5.74 16.31
CA ARG A 199 11.76 6.26 17.38
C ARG A 199 12.04 5.57 18.71
N LEU A 200 12.12 4.24 18.73
CA LEU A 200 12.46 3.49 19.95
C LEU A 200 13.82 3.90 20.53
N ALA A 201 14.83 4.10 19.68
CA ALA A 201 16.14 4.57 20.11
C ALA A 201 16.08 5.98 20.73
N LYS A 202 15.29 6.87 20.14
CA LYS A 202 15.07 8.23 20.67
C LYS A 202 14.26 8.24 21.95
N ASP A 203 13.20 7.41 22.04
CA ASP A 203 12.40 7.26 23.26
C ASP A 203 13.29 6.73 24.40
N TYR A 204 14.16 5.74 24.12
CA TYR A 204 15.11 5.22 25.08
C TYR A 204 16.09 6.30 25.61
N VAL A 205 16.63 7.13 24.71
CA VAL A 205 17.49 8.26 25.09
C VAL A 205 16.73 9.32 25.90
N ALA A 206 15.45 9.54 25.61
CA ALA A 206 14.63 10.48 26.35
C ALA A 206 14.26 9.99 27.75
N GLU A 207 14.08 8.69 27.90
CA GLU A 207 13.75 8.05 29.19
C GLU A 207 15.00 7.81 30.07
N ASN A 208 16.15 7.63 29.45
CA ASN A 208 17.42 7.35 30.10
C ASN A 208 18.48 8.37 29.65
N ASP A 209 18.92 9.20 30.56
CA ASP A 209 19.95 10.21 30.26
C ASP A 209 21.28 9.50 29.86
N PRO A 210 21.84 9.77 28.67
CA PRO A 210 23.11 9.19 28.25
C PRO A 210 24.28 9.45 29.21
N GLU A 211 24.25 10.53 29.99
CA GLU A 211 25.25 10.84 31.02
C GLU A 211 24.95 10.11 32.35
N GLY A 212 23.82 9.46 32.50
CA GLY A 212 23.39 8.77 33.71
C GLY A 212 23.85 7.30 33.77
N LEU A 213 23.97 6.80 35.00
CA LEU A 213 24.38 5.40 35.25
C LEU A 213 23.36 4.35 34.79
N ALA A 214 22.11 4.76 34.57
CA ALA A 214 21.04 3.87 34.12
C ALA A 214 21.04 3.65 32.59
N PHE A 215 21.80 4.45 31.84
CA PHE A 215 21.87 4.32 30.40
C PHE A 215 22.73 3.14 29.97
N ASP A 216 22.13 2.17 29.29
CA ASP A 216 22.86 1.06 28.67
C ASP A 216 23.08 1.35 27.17
N MET A 217 24.32 1.69 26.84
CA MET A 217 24.73 1.95 25.46
C MET A 217 24.43 0.79 24.50
N LYS A 218 24.47 -0.48 25.00
CA LYS A 218 24.17 -1.65 24.16
C LYS A 218 22.72 -1.68 23.68
N VAL A 219 21.78 -1.29 24.53
CA VAL A 219 20.35 -1.20 24.17
C VAL A 219 20.15 -0.19 23.06
N PHE A 220 20.71 1.01 23.21
CA PHE A 220 20.66 2.04 22.18
C PHE A 220 21.29 1.55 20.86
N GLU A 221 22.50 0.99 20.93
CA GLU A 221 23.22 0.49 19.74
C GLU A 221 22.46 -0.64 19.04
N GLN A 222 21.77 -1.51 19.76
CA GLN A 222 20.96 -2.57 19.17
C GLN A 222 19.78 -2.00 18.38
N LEU A 223 19.07 -1.02 18.93
CA LEU A 223 17.98 -0.33 18.24
C LEU A 223 18.48 0.41 17.00
N ALA A 224 19.58 1.16 17.15
CA ALA A 224 20.21 1.88 16.02
C ALA A 224 20.71 0.93 14.93
N LYS A 225 21.29 -0.21 15.29
CA LYS A 225 21.75 -1.25 14.35
C LYS A 225 20.58 -1.87 13.58
N SER A 226 19.46 -2.13 14.25
CA SER A 226 18.24 -2.64 13.59
C SER A 226 17.72 -1.67 12.55
N ALA A 227 17.62 -0.37 12.88
CA ALA A 227 17.26 0.67 11.94
C ALA A 227 18.23 0.77 10.76
N LEU A 228 19.55 0.75 11.05
CA LEU A 228 20.59 0.83 10.04
C LEU A 228 20.52 -0.33 9.05
N GLY A 229 20.24 -1.55 9.52
CA GLY A 229 20.07 -2.73 8.67
C GLY A 229 18.94 -2.54 7.65
N LEU A 230 17.77 -2.10 8.11
CA LEU A 230 16.61 -1.83 7.27
C LEU A 230 16.88 -0.71 6.25
N TYR A 231 17.46 0.39 6.67
CA TYR A 231 17.82 1.48 5.75
C TYR A 231 18.87 1.05 4.72
N THR A 232 19.85 0.25 5.12
CA THR A 232 20.89 -0.26 4.22
C THR A 232 20.30 -1.19 3.16
N GLU A 233 19.32 -2.03 3.53
CA GLU A 233 18.59 -2.86 2.57
C GLU A 233 17.99 -2.00 1.47
N VAL A 234 17.24 -0.93 1.83
CA VAL A 234 16.62 -0.03 0.85
C VAL A 234 17.67 0.75 0.06
N ALA A 235 18.70 1.27 0.73
CA ALA A 235 19.76 2.05 0.08
C ALA A 235 20.59 1.24 -0.94
N SER A 236 20.62 -0.09 -0.82
CA SER A 236 21.35 -0.98 -1.74
C SER A 236 20.64 -1.23 -3.07
N VAL A 237 19.34 -0.86 -3.18
CA VAL A 237 18.54 -1.15 -4.36
C VAL A 237 18.54 0.02 -5.34
N ASP A 238 18.93 -0.25 -6.59
CA ASP A 238 18.93 0.77 -7.64
C ASP A 238 17.54 0.93 -8.27
N GLY A 239 17.25 2.17 -8.71
CA GLY A 239 16.04 2.47 -9.48
C GLY A 239 14.76 2.66 -8.66
N ILE A 240 14.83 2.60 -7.33
CA ILE A 240 13.71 2.92 -6.44
C ILE A 240 13.80 4.34 -5.87
N VAL A 241 12.65 4.96 -5.65
CA VAL A 241 12.57 6.35 -5.15
C VAL A 241 13.07 6.42 -3.69
N GLU A 242 12.81 5.39 -2.92
CA GLU A 242 13.14 5.27 -1.50
C GLU A 242 14.65 5.24 -1.22
N LYS A 243 15.48 4.93 -2.21
CA LYS A 243 16.95 4.84 -2.04
C LYS A 243 17.57 6.13 -1.49
N ILE A 244 17.21 7.27 -2.05
CA ILE A 244 17.77 8.58 -1.64
C ILE A 244 17.34 8.92 -0.21
N GLU A 245 16.08 8.65 0.12
CA GLU A 245 15.55 8.83 1.46
C GLU A 245 16.28 7.93 2.47
N ALA A 246 16.50 6.65 2.12
CA ALA A 246 17.25 5.71 2.95
C ALA A 246 18.68 6.19 3.24
N GLN A 247 19.39 6.69 2.22
CA GLN A 247 20.74 7.25 2.37
C GLN A 247 20.75 8.44 3.34
N GLY A 248 19.79 9.36 3.21
CA GLY A 248 19.66 10.48 4.14
C GLY A 248 19.39 10.05 5.58
N LYS A 249 18.53 9.02 5.76
CA LYS A 249 18.22 8.44 7.07
C LYS A 249 19.42 7.73 7.70
N ILE A 250 20.26 7.07 6.92
CA ILE A 250 21.52 6.47 7.38
C ILE A 250 22.45 7.54 7.96
N GLU A 251 22.65 8.65 7.24
CA GLU A 251 23.51 9.73 7.72
C GLU A 251 22.95 10.41 8.97
N ALA A 252 21.63 10.63 9.03
CA ALA A 252 20.98 11.16 10.23
C ALA A 252 21.14 10.22 11.44
N LEU A 253 21.03 8.92 11.23
CA LEU A 253 21.21 7.92 12.29
C LEU A 253 22.66 7.84 12.78
N ARG A 254 23.65 7.99 11.88
CA ARG A 254 25.07 8.10 12.24
C ARG A 254 25.31 9.32 13.13
N GLY A 255 24.76 10.47 12.74
CA GLY A 255 24.86 11.68 13.56
C GLY A 255 24.24 11.53 14.95
N LEU A 256 23.10 10.86 15.06
CA LEU A 256 22.46 10.54 16.35
C LEU A 256 23.37 9.63 17.18
N ASN A 257 23.90 8.57 16.60
CA ASN A 257 24.79 7.63 17.27
C ASN A 257 26.06 8.32 17.81
N ASP A 258 26.69 9.17 17.00
CA ASP A 258 27.87 9.94 17.40
C ASP A 258 27.57 10.93 18.53
N LYS A 259 26.39 11.56 18.50
CA LYS A 259 25.94 12.42 19.59
C LYS A 259 25.79 11.67 20.90
N VAL A 260 25.06 10.54 20.89
CA VAL A 260 24.81 9.73 22.09
C VAL A 260 26.11 9.18 22.65
N ARG A 261 27.03 8.68 21.80
CA ARG A 261 28.34 8.19 22.23
C ARG A 261 29.23 9.27 22.87
N ARG A 262 29.10 10.54 22.47
CA ARG A 262 29.83 11.63 23.10
C ARG A 262 29.29 11.98 24.47
N LEU A 263 27.98 11.88 24.65
CA LEU A 263 27.33 12.15 25.95
C LEU A 263 27.56 11.01 26.96
N ASN A 264 27.73 9.79 26.49
CA ASN A 264 27.94 8.59 27.34
C ASN A 264 29.43 8.32 27.65
N ARG A 265 30.31 9.29 27.48
CA ARG A 265 31.72 9.23 27.85
C ARG A 265 31.96 9.79 29.26
#